data_5fea4a6efbe59e8eb3b6310532be247a
#
_entry.id   5fea4a6efbe59e8eb3b6310532be247a
#
_cell.length_a   1.000
_cell.length_b   1.000
_cell.length_c   1.000
_cell.angle_alpha   90.00
_cell.angle_beta   90.00
_cell.angle_gamma   90.00
#
_symmetry.space_group_name_H-M   'P 1'
#
loop_
_entity.id
_entity.type
_entity.pdbx_description
1 polymer ?
#
loop_
_entity_poly.entity_id
_entity_poly.type
_entity_poly.pdbx_seq_one_letter_code
_entity_poly.pdbx_strand_id
1 'polypeptide(L)'
;FRSRLPWLLILMLSATLTSMVLTGYETSLAACSALIAFIPMLTGTGGNSGTQASVAVIRGLSLGEVEFTDSLRVLWKEIRVAMLCGVTLAICNFVKLLVVDRMLLHNSGVTIPVAATICVTMIFTVFCAKTVGCLLPLLAERIHLDPAVMASPFISTVVDVVTLVLYFQVARVILGI
;
A
#
# COMPACT_ATOMS: atom_id res chain seq x y z
N PHE A 1 9.53 -27.30 5.83
CA PHE A 1 10.07 -26.50 6.91
C PHE A 1 11.34 -25.76 6.46
N ARG A 2 12.40 -26.47 6.04
CA ARG A 2 13.72 -25.91 5.71
C ARG A 2 13.71 -24.84 4.61
N SER A 3 12.82 -24.93 3.62
CA SER A 3 12.70 -23.95 2.52
C SER A 3 11.84 -22.74 2.87
N ARG A 4 10.89 -22.89 3.79
CA ARG A 4 9.95 -21.80 4.14
C ARG A 4 10.42 -20.97 5.33
N LEU A 5 11.14 -21.55 6.29
CA LEU A 5 11.57 -20.86 7.49
C LEU A 5 12.51 -19.67 7.19
N PRO A 6 13.55 -19.80 6.37
CA PRO A 6 14.43 -18.66 6.06
C PRO A 6 13.67 -17.47 5.47
N TRP A 7 12.70 -17.75 4.57
CA TRP A 7 11.86 -16.74 3.98
C TRP A 7 10.99 -16.01 5.02
N LEU A 8 10.36 -16.75 5.93
CA LEU A 8 9.57 -16.17 7.02
C LEU A 8 10.41 -15.33 7.97
N LEU A 9 11.65 -15.73 8.25
CA LEU A 9 12.59 -14.95 9.05
C LEU A 9 12.96 -13.62 8.38
N ILE A 10 13.21 -13.63 7.07
CA ILE A 10 13.47 -12.41 6.29
C ILE A 10 12.27 -11.47 6.37
N LEU A 11 11.05 -12.00 6.18
CA LEU A 11 9.83 -11.19 6.29
C LEU A 11 9.60 -10.65 7.71
N MET A 12 9.89 -11.45 8.74
CA MET A 12 9.83 -11.00 10.14
C MET A 12 10.82 -9.87 10.41
N LEU A 13 12.05 -9.98 9.90
CA LEU A 13 13.05 -8.93 10.03
C LEU A 13 12.63 -7.66 9.25
N SER A 14 12.08 -7.82 8.05
CA SER A 14 11.61 -6.68 7.26
C SER A 14 10.41 -5.96 7.91
N ALA A 15 9.59 -6.64 8.70
CA ALA A 15 8.52 -6.02 9.49
C ALA A 15 9.04 -5.04 10.56
N THR A 16 10.32 -5.13 10.96
CA THR A 16 10.93 -4.15 11.85
C THR A 16 10.99 -2.76 11.23
N LEU A 17 11.09 -2.66 9.90
CA LEU A 17 11.06 -1.38 9.18
C LEU A 17 9.72 -0.66 9.40
N THR A 18 8.61 -1.41 9.35
CA THR A 18 7.28 -0.87 9.64
C THR A 18 7.19 -0.33 11.08
N SER A 19 7.73 -1.08 12.04
CA SER A 19 7.79 -0.66 13.46
C SER A 19 8.64 0.59 13.63
N MET A 20 9.79 0.69 12.95
CA MET A 20 10.67 1.87 13.01
C MET A 20 9.94 3.12 12.47
N VAL A 21 9.20 2.99 11.37
CA VAL A 21 8.40 4.10 10.84
C VAL A 21 7.34 4.53 11.86
N LEU A 22 6.59 3.59 12.45
CA LEU A 22 5.58 3.91 13.46
C LEU A 22 6.17 4.62 14.68
N THR A 23 7.32 4.14 15.19
CA THR A 23 8.03 4.79 16.30
C THR A 23 8.50 6.19 15.92
N GLY A 24 8.98 6.39 14.69
CA GLY A 24 9.41 7.70 14.20
C GLY A 24 8.29 8.75 14.14
N TYR A 25 7.02 8.32 14.09
CA TYR A 25 5.83 9.19 14.05
C TYR A 25 4.98 9.10 15.33
N GLU A 26 5.52 8.62 16.43
CA GLU A 26 4.82 8.46 17.71
C GLU A 26 4.17 9.77 18.20
N THR A 27 4.86 10.90 18.06
CA THR A 27 4.33 12.22 18.41
C THR A 27 3.11 12.62 17.60
N SER A 28 3.10 12.34 16.29
CA SER A 28 1.95 12.58 15.42
C SER A 28 0.77 11.67 15.75
N LEU A 29 1.04 10.42 16.11
CA LEU A 29 0.03 9.46 16.58
C LEU A 29 -0.58 9.89 17.91
N ALA A 30 0.22 10.40 18.84
CA ALA A 30 -0.23 10.93 20.11
C ALA A 30 -1.11 12.17 19.93
N ALA A 31 -0.78 13.04 18.97
CA ALA A 31 -1.55 14.24 18.66
C ALA A 31 -2.93 13.93 18.05
N CYS A 32 -3.05 12.84 17.30
CA CYS A 32 -4.32 12.41 16.70
C CYS A 32 -4.45 10.88 16.73
N SER A 33 -4.89 10.35 17.86
CA SER A 33 -5.07 8.89 18.08
C SER A 33 -6.06 8.23 17.13
N ALA A 34 -6.99 8.99 16.55
CA ALA A 34 -7.92 8.49 15.54
C ALA A 34 -7.20 7.93 14.30
N LEU A 35 -6.00 8.43 13.98
CA LEU A 35 -5.20 7.96 12.84
C LEU A 35 -4.80 6.48 12.98
N ILE A 36 -4.56 6.02 14.21
CA ILE A 36 -4.10 4.65 14.50
C ILE A 36 -5.11 3.61 13.99
N ALA A 37 -6.39 3.88 14.18
CA ALA A 37 -7.47 2.96 13.81
C ALA A 37 -7.55 2.66 12.30
N PHE A 38 -7.02 3.56 11.45
CA PHE A 38 -7.11 3.44 10.00
C PHE A 38 -5.82 2.91 9.34
N ILE A 39 -4.74 2.71 10.11
CA ILE A 39 -3.49 2.14 9.61
C ILE A 39 -3.73 0.77 8.94
N PRO A 40 -4.41 -0.22 9.59
CA PRO A 40 -4.63 -1.52 8.98
C PRO A 40 -5.45 -1.48 7.69
N MET A 41 -6.38 -0.54 7.58
CA MET A 41 -7.19 -0.36 6.38
C MET A 41 -6.32 0.15 5.21
N LEU A 42 -5.46 1.14 5.46
CA LEU A 42 -4.59 1.71 4.43
C LEU A 42 -3.52 0.72 3.98
N THR A 43 -2.80 0.09 4.91
CA THR A 43 -1.77 -0.91 4.61
C THR A 43 -2.37 -2.13 3.91
N GLY A 44 -3.49 -2.66 4.41
CA GLY A 44 -4.19 -3.77 3.78
C GLY A 44 -4.67 -3.46 2.36
N THR A 45 -5.22 -2.26 2.12
CA THR A 45 -5.62 -1.82 0.78
C THR A 45 -4.41 -1.70 -0.15
N GLY A 46 -3.31 -1.14 0.34
CA GLY A 46 -2.05 -1.04 -0.38
C GLY A 46 -1.49 -2.42 -0.75
N GLY A 47 -1.31 -3.30 0.23
CA GLY A 47 -0.80 -4.66 0.03
C GLY A 47 -1.63 -5.46 -0.98
N ASN A 48 -2.96 -5.40 -0.87
CA ASN A 48 -3.87 -6.05 -1.82
C ASN A 48 -3.74 -5.46 -3.23
N SER A 49 -3.65 -4.13 -3.36
CA SER A 49 -3.50 -3.47 -4.66
C SER A 49 -2.17 -3.81 -5.33
N GLY A 50 -1.07 -3.83 -4.57
CA GLY A 50 0.25 -4.21 -5.06
C GLY A 50 0.31 -5.67 -5.49
N THR A 51 -0.26 -6.56 -4.69
CA THR A 51 -0.34 -8.00 -5.00
C THR A 51 -1.14 -8.25 -6.28
N GLN A 52 -2.28 -7.56 -6.49
CA GLN A 52 -3.06 -7.69 -7.72
C GLN A 52 -2.25 -7.28 -8.96
N ALA A 53 -1.50 -6.17 -8.90
CA ALA A 53 -0.65 -5.75 -10.00
C ALA A 53 0.48 -6.76 -10.26
N SER A 54 1.13 -7.25 -9.20
CA SER A 54 2.20 -8.24 -9.28
C SER A 54 1.74 -9.55 -9.92
N VAL A 55 0.62 -10.10 -9.48
CA VAL A 55 0.08 -11.34 -10.04
C VAL A 55 -0.24 -11.20 -11.53
N ALA A 56 -0.79 -10.05 -11.95
CA ALA A 56 -1.06 -9.78 -13.35
C ALA A 56 0.23 -9.74 -14.20
N VAL A 57 1.29 -9.09 -13.68
CA VAL A 57 2.59 -9.02 -14.36
C VAL A 57 3.27 -10.38 -14.39
N ILE A 58 3.33 -11.11 -13.27
CA ILE A 58 3.93 -12.46 -13.20
C ILE A 58 3.24 -13.40 -14.19
N ARG A 59 1.92 -13.34 -14.29
CA ARG A 59 1.17 -14.13 -15.26
C ARG A 59 1.56 -13.75 -16.69
N GLY A 60 1.64 -12.46 -17.02
CA GLY A 60 2.06 -11.99 -18.35
C GLY A 60 3.46 -12.47 -18.72
N LEU A 61 4.42 -12.40 -17.77
CA LEU A 61 5.77 -12.91 -17.94
C LEU A 61 5.77 -14.43 -18.18
N SER A 62 5.03 -15.20 -17.38
CA SER A 62 4.95 -16.66 -17.49
C SER A 62 4.35 -17.14 -18.82
N LEU A 63 3.44 -16.37 -19.40
CA LEU A 63 2.81 -16.66 -20.70
C LEU A 63 3.61 -16.13 -21.89
N GLY A 64 4.71 -15.39 -21.65
CA GLY A 64 5.46 -14.72 -22.73
C GLY A 64 4.71 -13.57 -23.39
N GLU A 65 3.64 -13.06 -22.77
CA GLU A 65 2.86 -11.92 -23.26
C GLU A 65 3.49 -10.57 -22.87
N VAL A 66 4.39 -10.58 -21.90
CA VAL A 66 5.11 -9.42 -21.37
C VAL A 66 6.58 -9.75 -21.29
N GLU A 67 7.41 -8.87 -21.82
CA GLU A 67 8.87 -8.91 -21.66
C GLU A 67 9.35 -7.69 -20.86
N PHE A 68 10.58 -7.72 -20.38
CA PHE A 68 11.17 -6.56 -19.68
C PHE A 68 11.15 -5.29 -20.56
N THR A 69 11.27 -5.45 -21.87
CA THR A 69 11.20 -4.36 -22.86
C THR A 69 9.85 -3.64 -22.87
N ASP A 70 8.78 -4.32 -22.46
CA ASP A 70 7.42 -3.77 -22.36
C ASP A 70 7.13 -3.07 -21.03
N SER A 71 8.12 -2.98 -20.13
CA SER A 71 7.94 -2.49 -18.75
C SER A 71 7.25 -1.12 -18.68
N LEU A 72 7.60 -0.18 -19.56
CA LEU A 72 6.99 1.15 -19.60
C LEU A 72 5.52 1.10 -20.05
N ARG A 73 5.18 0.22 -20.99
CA ARG A 73 3.81 0.03 -21.46
C ARG A 73 2.93 -0.57 -20.35
N VAL A 74 3.44 -1.59 -19.67
CA VAL A 74 2.75 -2.26 -18.56
C VAL A 74 2.59 -1.30 -17.39
N LEU A 75 3.64 -0.59 -17.02
CA LEU A 75 3.62 0.41 -15.96
C LEU A 75 2.59 1.51 -16.26
N TRP A 76 2.56 2.04 -17.47
CA TRP A 76 1.60 3.06 -17.86
C TRP A 76 0.14 2.57 -17.79
N LYS A 77 -0.10 1.32 -18.14
CA LYS A 77 -1.42 0.68 -17.98
C LYS A 77 -1.79 0.60 -16.50
N GLU A 78 -0.88 0.10 -15.65
CA GLU A 78 -1.12 -0.03 -14.20
C GLU A 78 -1.32 1.33 -13.51
N ILE A 79 -0.60 2.38 -13.92
CA ILE A 79 -0.79 3.74 -13.41
C ILE A 79 -2.22 4.24 -13.67
N ARG A 80 -2.75 4.04 -14.88
CA ARG A 80 -4.14 4.44 -15.20
C ARG A 80 -5.15 3.67 -14.35
N VAL A 81 -4.94 2.36 -14.20
CA VAL A 81 -5.78 1.52 -13.33
C VAL A 81 -5.67 1.97 -11.88
N ALA A 82 -4.46 2.30 -11.41
CA ALA A 82 -4.22 2.79 -10.06
C ALA A 82 -4.98 4.08 -9.76
N MET A 83 -4.96 5.03 -10.69
CA MET A 83 -5.70 6.30 -10.54
C MET A 83 -7.21 6.08 -10.47
N LEU A 84 -7.76 5.26 -11.36
CA LEU A 84 -9.20 4.95 -11.34
C LEU A 84 -9.59 4.22 -10.05
N CYS A 85 -8.86 3.17 -9.68
CA CYS A 85 -9.13 2.41 -8.45
C CYS A 85 -8.94 3.28 -7.20
N GLY A 86 -7.84 4.04 -7.13
CA GLY A 86 -7.51 4.88 -5.98
C GLY A 86 -8.58 5.94 -5.73
N VAL A 87 -9.02 6.66 -6.78
CA VAL A 87 -10.07 7.67 -6.67
C VAL A 87 -11.41 7.03 -6.29
N THR A 88 -11.79 5.93 -6.93
CA THR A 88 -13.04 5.23 -6.62
C THR A 88 -13.06 4.74 -5.17
N LEU A 89 -11.98 4.10 -4.72
CA LEU A 89 -11.85 3.63 -3.34
C LEU A 89 -11.86 4.79 -2.34
N ALA A 90 -11.21 5.91 -2.66
CA ALA A 90 -11.21 7.09 -1.79
C ALA A 90 -12.62 7.69 -1.64
N ILE A 91 -13.40 7.79 -2.73
CA ILE A 91 -14.78 8.26 -2.69
C ILE A 91 -15.65 7.31 -1.84
N CYS A 92 -15.60 6.02 -2.11
CA CYS A 92 -16.36 5.02 -1.34
C CYS A 92 -15.96 5.04 0.13
N ASN A 93 -14.65 5.15 0.42
CA ASN A 93 -14.16 5.22 1.79
C ASN A 93 -14.56 6.51 2.51
N PHE A 94 -14.58 7.64 1.81
CA PHE A 94 -15.05 8.90 2.39
C PHE A 94 -16.50 8.80 2.85
N VAL A 95 -17.38 8.23 2.01
CA VAL A 95 -18.77 7.95 2.37
C VAL A 95 -18.84 6.99 3.56
N LYS A 96 -18.05 5.91 3.55
CA LYS A 96 -17.95 4.94 4.64
C LYS A 96 -17.52 5.60 5.95
N LEU A 97 -16.51 6.45 5.93
CA LEU A 97 -16.01 7.15 7.11
C LEU A 97 -17.07 8.07 7.72
N LEU A 98 -17.82 8.78 6.90
CA LEU A 98 -18.88 9.68 7.39
C LEU A 98 -20.10 8.92 7.86
N VAL A 99 -20.56 7.90 7.13
CA VAL A 99 -21.79 7.18 7.44
C VAL A 99 -21.56 6.12 8.52
N VAL A 100 -20.56 5.25 8.32
CA VAL A 100 -20.33 4.12 9.24
C VAL A 100 -19.55 4.57 10.46
N ASP A 101 -18.37 5.16 10.29
CA ASP A 101 -17.49 5.45 11.43
C ASP A 101 -18.02 6.61 12.25
N ARG A 102 -18.43 7.71 11.63
CA ARG A 102 -18.86 8.91 12.36
C ARG A 102 -20.33 8.83 12.84
N MET A 103 -21.26 8.43 11.95
CA MET A 103 -22.70 8.43 12.30
C MET A 103 -23.12 7.15 13.02
N LEU A 104 -22.76 5.96 12.51
CA LEU A 104 -23.21 4.69 13.06
C LEU A 104 -22.40 4.25 14.29
N LEU A 105 -21.07 4.36 14.22
CA LEU A 105 -20.18 3.99 15.33
C LEU A 105 -19.91 5.15 16.30
N HIS A 106 -20.47 6.33 16.04
CA HIS A 106 -20.33 7.54 16.88
C HIS A 106 -18.85 7.89 17.17
N ASN A 107 -17.94 7.62 16.23
CA ASN A 107 -16.53 7.92 16.38
C ASN A 107 -16.28 9.42 16.15
N SER A 108 -16.28 10.20 17.23
CA SER A 108 -16.05 11.66 17.19
C SER A 108 -14.65 12.04 16.70
N GLY A 109 -13.68 11.12 16.74
CA GLY A 109 -12.33 11.33 16.20
C GLY A 109 -12.29 11.43 14.67
N VAL A 110 -13.32 10.94 13.96
CA VAL A 110 -13.42 11.03 12.50
C VAL A 110 -14.00 12.39 12.12
N THR A 111 -13.13 13.39 12.10
CA THR A 111 -13.43 14.73 11.57
C THR A 111 -13.28 14.78 10.06
N ILE A 112 -13.81 15.82 9.42
CA ILE A 112 -13.64 15.99 7.95
C ILE A 112 -12.15 16.06 7.52
N PRO A 113 -11.27 16.79 8.23
CA PRO A 113 -9.84 16.77 7.90
C PRO A 113 -9.19 15.38 8.05
N VAL A 114 -9.55 14.61 9.08
CA VAL A 114 -9.10 13.23 9.27
C VAL A 114 -9.57 12.34 8.12
N ALA A 115 -10.86 12.42 7.75
CA ALA A 115 -11.40 11.67 6.62
C ALA A 115 -10.69 12.04 5.30
N ALA A 116 -10.43 13.33 5.06
CA ALA A 116 -9.69 13.80 3.90
C ALA A 116 -8.25 13.24 3.88
N THR A 117 -7.56 13.28 5.02
CA THR A 117 -6.20 12.71 5.16
C THR A 117 -6.19 11.24 4.76
N ILE A 118 -7.13 10.44 5.27
CA ILE A 118 -7.24 9.01 4.97
C ILE A 118 -7.50 8.78 3.48
N CYS A 119 -8.43 9.53 2.88
CA CYS A 119 -8.82 9.36 1.47
C CYS A 119 -7.70 9.81 0.50
N VAL A 120 -7.03 10.92 0.78
CA VAL A 120 -5.88 11.36 -0.02
C VAL A 120 -4.74 10.35 0.08
N THR A 121 -4.43 9.88 1.28
CA THR A 121 -3.43 8.82 1.48
C THR A 121 -3.80 7.56 0.70
N MET A 122 -5.07 7.15 0.69
CA MET A 122 -5.54 5.95 -0.02
C MET A 122 -5.23 6.05 -1.53
N ILE A 123 -5.44 7.20 -2.16
CA ILE A 123 -5.13 7.40 -3.58
C ILE A 123 -3.63 7.18 -3.83
N PHE A 124 -2.78 7.84 -3.04
CA PHE A 124 -1.32 7.68 -3.17
C PHE A 124 -0.84 6.27 -2.85
N THR A 125 -1.43 5.64 -1.82
CA THR A 125 -1.13 4.25 -1.45
C THR A 125 -1.42 3.30 -2.61
N VAL A 126 -2.60 3.37 -3.22
CA VAL A 126 -2.96 2.50 -4.36
C VAL A 126 -2.05 2.77 -5.56
N PHE A 127 -1.73 4.03 -5.82
CA PHE A 127 -0.80 4.41 -6.88
C PHE A 127 0.60 3.80 -6.66
N CYS A 128 1.21 4.03 -5.49
CA CYS A 128 2.53 3.49 -5.17
C CYS A 128 2.52 1.96 -5.10
N ALA A 129 1.49 1.36 -4.52
CA ALA A 129 1.35 -0.08 -4.41
C ALA A 129 1.32 -0.78 -5.76
N LYS A 130 0.52 -0.29 -6.70
CA LYS A 130 0.45 -0.84 -8.06
C LYS A 130 1.75 -0.61 -8.85
N THR A 131 2.40 0.53 -8.64
CA THR A 131 3.71 0.82 -9.25
C THR A 131 4.77 -0.17 -8.74
N VAL A 132 4.87 -0.35 -7.42
CA VAL A 132 5.80 -1.32 -6.81
C VAL A 132 5.47 -2.74 -7.23
N GLY A 133 4.19 -3.13 -7.18
CA GLY A 133 3.71 -4.45 -7.58
C GLY A 133 3.95 -4.77 -9.05
N CYS A 134 3.98 -3.77 -9.92
CA CYS A 134 4.32 -3.92 -11.33
C CYS A 134 5.84 -4.04 -11.54
N LEU A 135 6.62 -3.17 -10.91
CA LEU A 135 8.06 -3.07 -11.16
C LEU A 135 8.86 -4.20 -10.53
N LEU A 136 8.50 -4.65 -9.33
CA LEU A 136 9.27 -5.68 -8.62
C LEU A 136 9.39 -7.00 -9.39
N PRO A 137 8.31 -7.59 -9.95
CA PRO A 137 8.43 -8.81 -10.75
C PRO A 137 9.26 -8.63 -12.02
N LEU A 138 9.12 -7.48 -12.70
CA LEU A 138 9.89 -7.16 -13.90
C LEU A 138 11.39 -7.04 -13.58
N LEU A 139 11.73 -6.43 -12.44
CA LEU A 139 13.13 -6.34 -11.99
C LEU A 139 13.66 -7.70 -11.58
N ALA A 140 12.87 -8.55 -10.91
CA ALA A 140 13.25 -9.90 -10.53
C ALA A 140 13.60 -10.75 -11.75
N GLU A 141 12.79 -10.71 -12.79
CA GLU A 141 13.06 -11.38 -14.06
C GLU A 141 14.38 -10.92 -14.68
N ARG A 142 14.62 -9.61 -14.71
CA ARG A 142 15.85 -9.06 -15.29
C ARG A 142 17.13 -9.54 -14.60
N ILE A 143 17.07 -9.77 -13.29
CA ILE A 143 18.21 -10.29 -12.51
C ILE A 143 18.19 -11.82 -12.36
N HIS A 144 17.36 -12.50 -13.18
CA HIS A 144 17.19 -13.95 -13.20
C HIS A 144 16.76 -14.56 -11.86
N LEU A 145 16.01 -13.80 -11.05
CA LEU A 145 15.29 -14.30 -9.88
C LEU A 145 13.87 -14.70 -10.29
N ASP A 146 13.36 -15.75 -9.66
CA ASP A 146 11.97 -16.16 -9.88
C ASP A 146 11.00 -15.04 -9.41
N PRO A 147 10.24 -14.41 -10.34
CA PRO A 147 9.28 -13.37 -9.99
C PRO A 147 8.24 -13.82 -8.97
N ALA A 148 7.91 -15.12 -8.92
CA ALA A 148 6.95 -15.68 -7.98
C ALA A 148 7.45 -15.64 -6.53
N VAL A 149 8.75 -15.66 -6.30
CA VAL A 149 9.35 -15.54 -4.96
C VAL A 149 9.19 -14.12 -4.42
N MET A 150 9.19 -13.12 -5.30
CA MET A 150 8.97 -11.72 -4.95
C MET A 150 7.48 -11.38 -4.74
N ALA A 151 6.57 -12.36 -4.97
CA ALA A 151 5.15 -12.14 -4.87
C ALA A 151 4.69 -11.92 -3.42
N SER A 152 3.54 -11.29 -3.31
CA SER A 152 2.70 -10.99 -2.15
C SER A 152 3.42 -10.54 -0.84
N PRO A 153 4.13 -11.37 -0.06
CA PRO A 153 4.59 -10.92 1.27
C PRO A 153 5.67 -9.83 1.21
N PHE A 154 6.59 -9.92 0.25
CA PHE A 154 7.63 -8.90 0.10
C PHE A 154 7.05 -7.57 -0.41
N ILE A 155 6.15 -7.65 -1.40
CA ILE A 155 5.44 -6.47 -1.91
C ILE A 155 4.64 -5.82 -0.80
N SER A 156 3.89 -6.61 0.00
CA SER A 156 3.11 -6.07 1.12
C SER A 156 4.00 -5.32 2.11
N THR A 157 5.14 -5.88 2.50
CA THR A 157 6.05 -5.21 3.44
C THR A 157 6.58 -3.87 2.90
N VAL A 158 7.00 -3.84 1.63
CA VAL A 158 7.47 -2.60 0.99
C VAL A 158 6.34 -1.57 0.93
N VAL A 159 5.16 -2.01 0.51
CA VAL A 159 3.97 -1.15 0.39
C VAL A 159 3.52 -0.64 1.75
N ASP A 160 3.59 -1.44 2.83
CA ASP A 160 3.23 -1.03 4.19
C ASP A 160 4.11 0.14 4.66
N VAL A 161 5.43 0.03 4.48
CA VAL A 161 6.37 1.10 4.82
C VAL A 161 6.07 2.39 4.04
N VAL A 162 5.90 2.27 2.72
CA VAL A 162 5.57 3.41 1.85
C VAL A 162 4.24 4.04 2.26
N THR A 163 3.21 3.22 2.51
CA THR A 163 1.89 3.67 2.93
C THR A 163 1.95 4.46 4.24
N LEU A 164 2.67 3.97 5.23
CA LEU A 164 2.82 4.65 6.52
C LEU A 164 3.53 6.00 6.39
N VAL A 165 4.63 6.04 5.64
CA VAL A 165 5.35 7.29 5.39
C VAL A 165 4.43 8.30 4.68
N LEU A 166 3.72 7.87 3.64
CA LEU A 166 2.75 8.73 2.93
C LEU A 166 1.65 9.20 3.88
N TYR A 167 1.09 8.31 4.71
CA TYR A 167 0.03 8.63 5.64
C TYR A 167 0.42 9.73 6.61
N PHE A 168 1.58 9.61 7.21
CA PHE A 168 2.06 10.63 8.16
C PHE A 168 2.45 11.94 7.47
N GLN A 169 3.02 11.88 6.27
CA GLN A 169 3.31 13.12 5.52
C GLN A 169 2.03 13.86 5.13
N VAL A 170 1.00 13.14 4.66
CA VAL A 170 -0.30 13.73 4.35
C VAL A 170 -0.96 14.27 5.61
N ALA A 171 -0.89 13.55 6.73
CA ALA A 171 -1.39 13.99 8.02
C ALA A 171 -0.72 15.30 8.49
N ARG A 172 0.60 15.39 8.36
CA ARG A 172 1.35 16.62 8.68
C ARG A 172 0.87 17.82 7.85
N VAL A 173 0.63 17.62 6.57
CA VAL A 173 0.19 18.69 5.67
C VAL A 173 -1.25 19.12 5.95
N ILE A 174 -2.16 18.17 6.16
CA ILE A 174 -3.60 18.46 6.30
C ILE A 174 -3.99 18.80 7.74
N LEU A 175 -3.41 18.12 8.72
CA LEU A 175 -3.76 18.27 10.14
C LEU A 175 -2.77 19.18 10.89
N GLY A 176 -1.60 19.47 10.34
CA GLY A 176 -0.58 20.31 10.97
C GLY A 176 0.12 19.66 12.17
N ILE A 177 0.26 18.31 12.19
CA ILE A 177 0.80 17.53 13.31
C ILE A 177 2.13 16.86 13.00
#